data_d0ad4d36bc781dc3575df55286e83466
#
_entry.id   d0ad4d36bc781dc3575df55286e83466
#
_cell.length_a   1.000
_cell.length_b   1.000
_cell.length_c   1.000
_cell.angle_alpha   90.00
_cell.angle_beta   90.00
_cell.angle_gamma   90.00
#
_symmetry.space_group_name_H-M   'P 1'
#
loop_
_entity.id
_entity.type
_entity.pdbx_description
1 polymer ?
#
loop_
_entity_poly.entity_id
_entity_poly.type
_entity_poly.pdbx_seq_one_letter_code
_entity_poly.pdbx_strand_id
1 'polypeptide(L)'
;MLNFTRKPRYDYNDLLEIVRLLRSAEGCPWDRVQTHQSIRRGLLEEAYEAAEAIDTEDTALLREELGDVLMQVVFHADIEKDAGRFTMDDVCDGVVKKLLFRHPHVFGDGRAETADTVPVSWDELKRQEKGQKTTADALDAVARSLPGLWRAEKIQKKAADAGFDWRDVSGALDKLDEETGELRQAVETGGDVAGELGDVLFAAVKVGRFCGIDPEDAIAGTCENFIRRFRVMEQEAVRQGRALHDMTLEEMTALWNGAKERS
;
A
#
# COMPACT_ATOMS: atom_id res chain seq x y z
N MET A 1 1.96 -15.70 38.13
CA MET A 1 2.97 -15.35 37.10
C MET A 1 2.88 -16.42 36.01
N LEU A 2 2.62 -16.01 34.77
CA LEU A 2 2.52 -16.95 33.64
C LEU A 2 3.86 -17.64 33.41
N ASN A 3 3.82 -18.92 33.11
CA ASN A 3 5.03 -19.72 32.91
C ASN A 3 5.38 -19.75 31.43
N PHE A 4 6.41 -19.00 31.03
CA PHE A 4 6.99 -19.02 29.68
C PHE A 4 8.48 -19.35 29.80
N THR A 5 8.92 -20.36 29.07
CA THR A 5 10.33 -20.81 29.14
C THR A 5 11.23 -19.82 28.38
N ARG A 6 12.10 -19.12 29.12
CA ARG A 6 13.11 -18.25 28.53
C ARG A 6 14.19 -19.08 27.86
N LYS A 7 14.46 -18.76 26.58
CA LYS A 7 15.44 -19.43 25.68
C LYS A 7 16.47 -18.42 25.19
N PRO A 8 17.68 -18.84 24.82
CA PRO A 8 18.65 -17.98 24.13
C PRO A 8 18.18 -17.52 22.75
N ARG A 9 17.28 -18.28 22.11
CA ARG A 9 16.68 -18.00 20.80
C ARG A 9 15.26 -18.54 20.76
N TYR A 10 14.35 -17.74 20.26
CA TYR A 10 12.95 -18.08 20.07
C TYR A 10 12.65 -18.38 18.61
N ASP A 11 11.59 -19.15 18.38
CA ASP A 11 11.08 -19.50 17.06
C ASP A 11 9.62 -19.08 16.88
N TYR A 12 9.04 -19.44 15.76
CA TYR A 12 7.66 -19.14 15.41
C TYR A 12 6.65 -19.69 16.44
N ASN A 13 6.87 -20.89 16.97
CA ASN A 13 5.96 -21.48 17.96
C ASN A 13 6.02 -20.73 19.30
N ASP A 14 7.19 -20.22 19.66
CA ASP A 14 7.35 -19.37 20.85
C ASP A 14 6.58 -18.05 20.68
N LEU A 15 6.53 -17.48 19.46
CA LEU A 15 5.73 -16.31 19.18
C LEU A 15 4.22 -16.60 19.31
N LEU A 16 3.75 -17.73 18.80
CA LEU A 16 2.35 -18.15 18.98
C LEU A 16 2.00 -18.31 20.46
N GLU A 17 2.90 -18.94 21.23
CA GLU A 17 2.69 -19.16 22.66
C GLU A 17 2.67 -17.84 23.44
N ILE A 18 3.61 -16.93 23.19
CA ILE A 18 3.69 -15.68 23.95
C ILE A 18 2.48 -14.77 23.68
N VAL A 19 2.01 -14.66 22.45
CA VAL A 19 0.81 -13.89 22.09
C VAL A 19 -0.41 -14.48 22.80
N ARG A 20 -0.58 -15.79 22.77
CA ARG A 20 -1.67 -16.47 23.49
C ARG A 20 -1.61 -16.22 25.00
N LEU A 21 -0.41 -16.27 25.61
CA LEU A 21 -0.23 -15.99 27.04
C LEU A 21 -0.57 -14.55 27.38
N LEU A 22 -0.12 -13.58 26.58
CA LEU A 22 -0.45 -12.16 26.74
C LEU A 22 -1.95 -11.91 26.71
N ARG A 23 -2.69 -12.60 25.84
CA ARG A 23 -4.15 -12.47 25.67
C ARG A 23 -4.97 -13.31 26.65
N SER A 24 -4.34 -14.21 27.42
CA SER A 24 -5.04 -15.06 28.39
C SER A 24 -5.66 -14.24 29.54
N ALA A 25 -6.55 -14.87 30.32
CA ALA A 25 -7.20 -14.26 31.48
C ALA A 25 -6.21 -13.71 32.53
N GLU A 26 -5.04 -14.34 32.65
CA GLU A 26 -3.97 -14.00 33.58
C GLU A 26 -2.86 -13.17 32.90
N GLY A 27 -3.02 -12.87 31.61
CA GLY A 27 -2.06 -12.15 30.78
C GLY A 27 -2.13 -10.64 30.92
N CYS A 28 -1.77 -9.94 29.86
CA CYS A 28 -1.79 -8.50 29.81
C CYS A 28 -3.24 -7.96 29.70
N PRO A 29 -3.70 -7.09 30.60
CA PRO A 29 -5.05 -6.53 30.53
C PRO A 29 -5.30 -5.73 29.24
N TRP A 30 -4.26 -5.12 28.68
CA TRP A 30 -4.35 -4.37 27.43
C TRP A 30 -4.51 -5.30 26.23
N ASP A 31 -3.67 -6.33 26.10
CA ASP A 31 -3.70 -7.28 24.97
C ASP A 31 -5.01 -8.08 24.94
N ARG A 32 -5.53 -8.42 26.11
CA ARG A 32 -6.76 -9.21 26.25
C ARG A 32 -8.00 -8.54 25.68
N VAL A 33 -8.08 -7.20 25.73
CA VAL A 33 -9.26 -6.44 25.29
C VAL A 33 -9.17 -5.98 23.85
N GLN A 34 -8.07 -6.25 23.16
CA GLN A 34 -7.90 -5.85 21.78
C GLN A 34 -8.88 -6.57 20.84
N THR A 35 -9.32 -5.85 19.82
CA THR A 35 -10.19 -6.32 18.75
C THR A 35 -9.50 -6.10 17.40
N HIS A 36 -10.01 -6.72 16.33
CA HIS A 36 -9.52 -6.47 14.99
C HIS A 36 -9.50 -4.96 14.63
N GLN A 37 -10.51 -4.23 15.07
CA GLN A 37 -10.62 -2.79 14.80
C GLN A 37 -9.57 -1.98 15.56
N SER A 38 -9.31 -2.32 16.83
CA SER A 38 -8.36 -1.57 17.66
C SER A 38 -6.90 -1.72 17.21
N ILE A 39 -6.52 -2.91 16.69
CA ILE A 39 -5.16 -3.19 16.21
C ILE A 39 -5.02 -3.08 14.69
N ARG A 40 -6.12 -2.83 13.93
CA ARG A 40 -6.08 -2.68 12.48
C ARG A 40 -5.08 -1.62 12.01
N ARG A 41 -4.99 -0.52 12.75
CA ARG A 41 -4.08 0.56 12.41
C ARG A 41 -2.62 0.10 12.53
N GLY A 42 -2.26 -0.58 13.63
CA GLY A 42 -0.91 -1.13 13.82
C GLY A 42 -0.50 -2.05 12.67
N LEU A 43 -1.38 -2.97 12.24
CA LEU A 43 -1.07 -3.83 11.08
C LEU A 43 -0.70 -3.04 9.82
N LEU A 44 -1.31 -1.88 9.58
CA LEU A 44 -0.98 -1.04 8.43
C LEU A 44 0.31 -0.24 8.67
N GLU A 45 0.53 0.27 9.88
CA GLU A 45 1.75 0.98 10.27
C GLU A 45 2.97 0.08 10.09
N GLU A 46 2.99 -1.11 10.70
CA GLU A 46 4.10 -2.08 10.55
C GLU A 46 4.34 -2.48 9.09
N ALA A 47 3.26 -2.62 8.29
CA ALA A 47 3.41 -2.92 6.87
C ALA A 47 4.06 -1.77 6.07
N TYR A 48 3.78 -0.52 6.42
CA TYR A 48 4.43 0.65 5.81
C TYR A 48 5.87 0.82 6.30
N GLU A 49 6.16 0.54 7.57
CA GLU A 49 7.52 0.58 8.13
C GLU A 49 8.40 -0.51 7.51
N ALA A 50 7.83 -1.71 7.27
CA ALA A 50 8.51 -2.74 6.48
C ALA A 50 8.78 -2.30 5.03
N ALA A 51 7.87 -1.56 4.40
CA ALA A 51 8.08 -1.01 3.06
C ALA A 51 9.19 0.07 3.08
N GLU A 52 9.19 0.98 4.05
CA GLU A 52 10.24 1.98 4.21
C GLU A 52 11.63 1.34 4.43
N ALA A 53 11.70 0.25 5.20
CA ALA A 53 12.93 -0.51 5.39
C ALA A 53 13.45 -1.16 4.09
N ILE A 54 12.55 -1.56 3.19
CA ILE A 54 12.90 -2.06 1.85
C ILE A 54 13.44 -0.92 1.00
N ASP A 55 12.76 0.23 0.97
CA ASP A 55 13.13 1.38 0.15
C ASP A 55 14.47 2.00 0.57
N THR A 56 14.77 1.97 1.88
CA THR A 56 16.03 2.45 2.45
C THR A 56 17.14 1.40 2.48
N GLU A 57 16.86 0.17 2.00
CA GLU A 57 17.79 -0.97 2.04
C GLU A 57 18.31 -1.30 3.46
N ASP A 58 17.55 -0.92 4.51
CA ASP A 58 17.91 -1.22 5.91
C ASP A 58 17.47 -2.62 6.32
N THR A 59 18.40 -3.58 6.20
CA THR A 59 18.17 -4.99 6.55
C THR A 59 17.89 -5.23 8.04
N ALA A 60 18.38 -4.38 8.93
CA ALA A 60 18.15 -4.52 10.37
C ALA A 60 16.71 -4.08 10.70
N LEU A 61 16.30 -2.95 10.19
CA LEU A 61 14.94 -2.44 10.30
C LEU A 61 13.95 -3.41 9.63
N LEU A 62 14.22 -3.86 8.40
CA LEU A 62 13.35 -4.82 7.71
C LEU A 62 13.11 -6.11 8.53
N ARG A 63 14.13 -6.61 9.22
CA ARG A 63 13.97 -7.79 10.08
C ARG A 63 13.08 -7.49 11.28
N GLU A 64 13.17 -6.30 11.87
CA GLU A 64 12.35 -5.83 12.98
C GLU A 64 10.89 -5.72 12.53
N GLU A 65 10.62 -4.96 11.49
CA GLU A 65 9.27 -4.68 10.98
C GLU A 65 8.55 -5.93 10.45
N LEU A 66 9.28 -6.86 9.80
CA LEU A 66 8.72 -8.17 9.43
C LEU A 66 8.32 -8.99 10.67
N GLY A 67 9.01 -8.82 11.80
CA GLY A 67 8.63 -9.42 13.07
C GLY A 67 7.33 -8.84 13.59
N ASP A 68 7.17 -7.51 13.53
CA ASP A 68 5.98 -6.81 14.00
C ASP A 68 4.76 -7.07 13.10
N VAL A 69 4.92 -7.09 11.77
CA VAL A 69 3.88 -7.58 10.85
C VAL A 69 3.47 -9.01 11.18
N LEU A 70 4.43 -9.92 11.43
CA LEU A 70 4.12 -11.30 11.80
C LEU A 70 3.39 -11.38 13.14
N MET A 71 3.78 -10.58 14.13
CA MET A 71 3.09 -10.45 15.42
C MET A 71 1.63 -10.03 15.22
N GLN A 72 1.36 -9.03 14.38
CA GLN A 72 0.00 -8.57 14.06
C GLN A 72 -0.84 -9.70 13.43
N VAL A 73 -0.26 -10.47 12.51
CA VAL A 73 -0.94 -11.63 11.89
C VAL A 73 -1.31 -12.68 12.95
N VAL A 74 -0.35 -13.03 13.81
CA VAL A 74 -0.57 -14.00 14.92
C VAL A 74 -1.63 -13.48 15.87
N PHE A 75 -1.60 -12.19 16.21
CA PHE A 75 -2.56 -11.58 17.13
C PHE A 75 -3.98 -11.63 16.57
N HIS A 76 -4.17 -11.28 15.30
CA HIS A 76 -5.45 -11.40 14.61
C HIS A 76 -5.96 -12.85 14.57
N ALA A 77 -5.07 -13.82 14.31
CA ALA A 77 -5.45 -15.23 14.30
C ALA A 77 -5.83 -15.76 15.70
N ASP A 78 -5.18 -15.27 16.76
CA ASP A 78 -5.51 -15.66 18.13
C ASP A 78 -6.86 -15.08 18.60
N ILE A 79 -7.25 -13.85 18.14
CA ILE A 79 -8.60 -13.30 18.34
C ILE A 79 -9.66 -14.23 17.70
N GLU A 80 -9.42 -14.70 16.48
CA GLU A 80 -10.33 -15.57 15.76
C GLU A 80 -10.44 -16.98 16.38
N LYS A 81 -9.32 -17.47 16.91
CA LYS A 81 -9.28 -18.72 17.67
C LYS A 81 -10.13 -18.65 18.94
N ASP A 82 -10.06 -17.56 19.70
CA ASP A 82 -10.91 -17.33 20.88
C ASP A 82 -12.40 -17.31 20.50
N ALA A 83 -12.71 -16.81 19.30
CA ALA A 83 -14.07 -16.80 18.78
C ALA A 83 -14.51 -18.15 18.16
N GLY A 84 -13.62 -19.14 18.10
CA GLY A 84 -13.90 -20.46 17.52
C GLY A 84 -14.10 -20.45 15.99
N ARG A 85 -13.56 -19.46 15.28
CA ARG A 85 -13.78 -19.31 13.82
C ARG A 85 -12.66 -19.92 13.00
N PHE A 86 -11.41 -19.58 13.28
CA PHE A 86 -10.23 -20.18 12.65
C PHE A 86 -8.99 -19.97 13.51
N THR A 87 -7.92 -20.67 13.18
CA THR A 87 -6.62 -20.67 13.86
C THR A 87 -5.51 -20.19 12.93
N MET A 88 -4.30 -20.03 13.46
CA MET A 88 -3.12 -19.74 12.65
C MET A 88 -2.79 -20.88 11.68
N ASP A 89 -3.08 -22.13 12.04
CA ASP A 89 -2.91 -23.28 11.13
C ASP A 89 -3.84 -23.17 9.94
N ASP A 90 -5.07 -22.69 10.13
CA ASP A 90 -6.02 -22.46 9.02
C ASP A 90 -5.55 -21.33 8.10
N VAL A 91 -4.92 -20.29 8.65
CA VAL A 91 -4.30 -19.21 7.87
C VAL A 91 -3.16 -19.76 7.01
N CYS A 92 -2.28 -20.57 7.61
CA CYS A 92 -1.18 -21.22 6.90
C CYS A 92 -1.68 -22.21 5.83
N ASP A 93 -2.64 -23.06 6.15
CA ASP A 93 -3.23 -24.01 5.23
C ASP A 93 -3.85 -23.28 4.02
N GLY A 94 -4.61 -22.23 4.27
CA GLY A 94 -5.24 -21.43 3.21
C GLY A 94 -4.21 -20.81 2.26
N VAL A 95 -3.12 -20.24 2.77
CA VAL A 95 -2.09 -19.63 1.92
C VAL A 95 -1.28 -20.69 1.16
N VAL A 96 -0.98 -21.84 1.80
CA VAL A 96 -0.25 -22.96 1.14
C VAL A 96 -1.07 -23.53 0.01
N LYS A 97 -2.37 -23.84 0.21
CA LYS A 97 -3.27 -24.32 -0.83
C LYS A 97 -3.35 -23.36 -2.01
N LYS A 98 -3.45 -22.06 -1.71
CA LYS A 98 -3.43 -20.99 -2.71
C LYS A 98 -2.13 -20.98 -3.52
N LEU A 99 -0.97 -21.10 -2.88
CA LEU A 99 0.32 -21.16 -3.56
C LEU A 99 0.46 -22.39 -4.44
N LEU A 100 0.07 -23.56 -3.94
CA LEU A 100 0.06 -24.81 -4.73
C LEU A 100 -0.83 -24.69 -5.97
N PHE A 101 -2.04 -24.17 -5.81
CA PHE A 101 -2.99 -23.98 -6.91
C PHE A 101 -2.49 -22.99 -7.97
N ARG A 102 -1.85 -21.89 -7.54
CA ARG A 102 -1.38 -20.83 -8.44
C ARG A 102 -0.03 -21.10 -9.08
N HIS A 103 0.67 -22.16 -8.68
CA HIS A 103 1.97 -22.52 -9.24
C HIS A 103 1.97 -23.94 -9.84
N PRO A 104 1.04 -24.24 -10.78
CA PRO A 104 0.98 -25.55 -11.41
C PRO A 104 2.24 -25.88 -12.19
N HIS A 105 3.00 -24.89 -12.61
CA HIS A 105 4.30 -25.04 -13.27
C HIS A 105 5.43 -25.50 -12.34
N VAL A 106 5.24 -25.37 -11.01
CA VAL A 106 6.21 -25.82 -9.99
C VAL A 106 5.74 -27.11 -9.32
N PHE A 107 4.45 -27.21 -9.00
CA PHE A 107 3.88 -28.27 -8.17
C PHE A 107 2.93 -29.22 -8.92
N GLY A 108 2.74 -29.02 -10.24
CA GLY A 108 1.85 -29.82 -11.10
C GLY A 108 2.48 -30.09 -12.47
N ASP A 109 1.63 -30.39 -13.45
CA ASP A 109 2.03 -30.71 -14.82
C ASP A 109 2.20 -29.46 -15.73
N GLY A 110 2.00 -28.28 -15.20
CA GLY A 110 2.14 -27.02 -15.94
C GLY A 110 3.61 -26.70 -16.26
N ARG A 111 3.84 -26.02 -17.39
CA ARG A 111 5.16 -25.50 -17.76
C ARG A 111 5.09 -23.99 -17.84
N ALA A 112 6.01 -23.29 -17.17
CA ALA A 112 6.29 -21.88 -17.42
C ALA A 112 7.66 -21.81 -18.08
N GLU A 113 7.72 -21.23 -19.27
CA GLU A 113 8.98 -21.15 -20.04
C GLU A 113 9.79 -19.90 -19.64
N THR A 114 9.13 -18.85 -19.17
CA THR A 114 9.78 -17.59 -18.75
C THR A 114 9.05 -16.96 -17.58
N ALA A 115 9.72 -16.08 -16.83
CA ALA A 115 9.11 -15.31 -15.74
C ALA A 115 7.93 -14.43 -16.22
N ASP A 116 7.95 -13.97 -17.47
CA ASP A 116 6.94 -13.08 -18.05
C ASP A 116 5.61 -13.79 -18.35
N THR A 117 5.63 -15.12 -18.53
CA THR A 117 4.40 -15.91 -18.80
C THR A 117 3.64 -16.28 -17.54
N VAL A 118 4.27 -16.26 -16.38
CA VAL A 118 3.66 -16.60 -15.08
C VAL A 118 2.55 -15.63 -14.64
N PRO A 119 2.71 -14.29 -14.76
CA PRO A 119 1.70 -13.35 -14.28
C PRO A 119 0.34 -13.46 -14.98
N VAL A 120 0.31 -13.74 -16.26
CA VAL A 120 -0.94 -13.82 -17.07
C VAL A 120 -1.80 -15.01 -16.61
N SER A 121 -1.18 -16.16 -16.43
CA SER A 121 -1.89 -17.35 -15.93
C SER A 121 -2.33 -17.19 -14.46
N TRP A 122 -1.60 -16.38 -13.68
CA TRP A 122 -1.88 -16.13 -12.28
C TRP A 122 -3.16 -15.34 -12.04
N ASP A 123 -3.44 -14.33 -12.86
CA ASP A 123 -4.66 -13.54 -12.74
C ASP A 123 -5.92 -14.35 -13.19
N GLU A 124 -5.78 -15.21 -14.17
CA GLU A 124 -6.84 -16.19 -14.53
C GLU A 124 -7.11 -17.18 -13.39
N LEU A 125 -6.06 -17.75 -12.80
CA LEU A 125 -6.19 -18.67 -11.67
C LEU A 125 -6.81 -18.00 -10.44
N LYS A 126 -6.47 -16.72 -10.17
CA LYS A 126 -7.11 -15.93 -9.10
C LYS A 126 -8.60 -15.70 -9.35
N ARG A 127 -9.01 -15.47 -10.61
CA ARG A 127 -10.43 -15.31 -10.97
C ARG A 127 -11.19 -16.61 -10.75
N GLN A 128 -10.62 -17.74 -11.15
CA GLN A 128 -11.20 -19.07 -10.95
C GLN A 128 -11.35 -19.41 -9.46
N GLU A 129 -10.29 -19.21 -8.65
CA GLU A 129 -10.29 -19.45 -7.21
C GLU A 129 -11.38 -18.65 -6.50
N LYS A 130 -11.58 -17.39 -6.91
CA LYS A 130 -12.57 -16.48 -6.30
C LYS A 130 -13.98 -16.62 -6.87
N GLY A 131 -14.20 -17.51 -7.85
CA GLY A 131 -15.49 -17.69 -8.51
C GLY A 131 -15.99 -16.43 -9.23
N GLN A 132 -15.08 -15.51 -9.62
CA GLN A 132 -15.43 -14.28 -10.31
C GLN A 132 -15.84 -14.57 -11.74
N LYS A 133 -17.12 -14.37 -12.05
CA LYS A 133 -17.70 -14.70 -13.36
C LYS A 133 -17.69 -13.52 -14.32
N THR A 134 -17.69 -12.29 -13.79
CA THR A 134 -17.74 -11.06 -14.59
C THR A 134 -16.60 -10.14 -14.26
N THR A 135 -16.31 -9.19 -15.16
CA THR A 135 -15.35 -8.11 -14.86
C THR A 135 -15.85 -7.23 -13.73
N ALA A 136 -17.17 -6.98 -13.62
CA ALA A 136 -17.76 -6.24 -12.52
C ALA A 136 -17.44 -6.90 -11.16
N ASP A 137 -17.58 -8.24 -11.05
CA ASP A 137 -17.20 -8.97 -9.84
C ASP A 137 -15.72 -8.77 -9.50
N ALA A 138 -14.85 -8.71 -10.52
CA ALA A 138 -13.43 -8.50 -10.33
C ALA A 138 -13.11 -7.07 -9.88
N LEU A 139 -13.85 -6.06 -10.36
CA LEU A 139 -13.73 -4.66 -9.94
C LEU A 139 -14.22 -4.49 -8.50
N ASP A 140 -15.38 -5.05 -8.16
CA ASP A 140 -15.96 -5.00 -6.83
C ASP A 140 -15.07 -5.69 -5.77
N ALA A 141 -14.30 -6.69 -6.16
CA ALA A 141 -13.37 -7.40 -5.29
C ALA A 141 -12.09 -6.61 -4.97
N VAL A 142 -11.87 -5.42 -5.57
CA VAL A 142 -10.75 -4.56 -5.21
C VAL A 142 -11.00 -3.95 -3.83
N ALA A 143 -10.09 -4.21 -2.89
CA ALA A 143 -10.25 -3.78 -1.51
C ALA A 143 -10.44 -2.25 -1.42
N ARG A 144 -11.52 -1.84 -0.74
CA ARG A 144 -11.86 -0.42 -0.57
C ARG A 144 -10.93 0.32 0.39
N SER A 145 -10.20 -0.43 1.20
CA SER A 145 -9.23 0.09 2.18
C SER A 145 -7.82 0.31 1.63
N LEU A 146 -7.58 0.03 0.36
CA LEU A 146 -6.31 0.38 -0.28
C LEU A 146 -6.13 1.89 -0.37
N PRO A 147 -4.87 2.40 -0.37
CA PRO A 147 -4.57 3.75 -0.80
C PRO A 147 -5.26 4.08 -2.12
N GLY A 148 -5.72 5.34 -2.26
CA GLY A 148 -6.62 5.71 -3.35
C GLY A 148 -6.02 5.48 -4.74
N LEU A 149 -4.73 5.82 -4.91
CA LEU A 149 -4.05 5.69 -6.20
C LEU A 149 -3.81 4.21 -6.55
N TRP A 150 -3.36 3.37 -5.61
CA TRP A 150 -3.26 1.92 -5.84
C TRP A 150 -4.62 1.28 -6.13
N ARG A 151 -5.68 1.75 -5.46
CA ARG A 151 -7.02 1.25 -5.74
C ARG A 151 -7.45 1.60 -7.17
N ALA A 152 -7.22 2.85 -7.59
CA ALA A 152 -7.50 3.31 -8.94
C ALA A 152 -6.71 2.50 -9.98
N GLU A 153 -5.41 2.31 -9.79
CA GLU A 153 -4.56 1.50 -10.67
C GLU A 153 -5.09 0.07 -10.80
N LYS A 154 -5.41 -0.60 -9.68
CA LYS A 154 -5.94 -1.98 -9.71
C LYS A 154 -7.29 -2.09 -10.42
N ILE A 155 -8.17 -1.10 -10.26
CA ILE A 155 -9.44 -1.03 -10.97
C ILE A 155 -9.19 -0.87 -12.48
N GLN A 156 -8.32 0.05 -12.87
CA GLN A 156 -7.97 0.31 -14.27
C GLN A 156 -7.31 -0.91 -14.94
N LYS A 157 -6.40 -1.59 -14.23
CA LYS A 157 -5.77 -2.82 -14.74
C LYS A 157 -6.81 -3.89 -15.04
N LYS A 158 -7.77 -4.11 -14.13
CA LYS A 158 -8.84 -5.09 -14.34
C LYS A 158 -9.79 -4.71 -15.48
N ALA A 159 -10.03 -3.42 -15.69
CA ALA A 159 -10.80 -2.94 -16.83
C ALA A 159 -10.04 -3.14 -18.14
N ALA A 160 -8.73 -2.87 -18.15
CA ALA A 160 -7.85 -3.12 -19.29
C ALA A 160 -7.79 -4.61 -19.68
N ASP A 161 -7.71 -5.52 -18.70
CA ASP A 161 -7.74 -6.97 -18.93
C ASP A 161 -9.05 -7.43 -19.61
N ALA A 162 -10.13 -6.67 -19.46
CA ALA A 162 -11.41 -6.91 -20.14
C ALA A 162 -11.50 -6.22 -21.52
N GLY A 163 -10.44 -5.56 -21.96
CA GLY A 163 -10.40 -4.83 -23.22
C GLY A 163 -10.89 -3.38 -23.14
N PHE A 164 -11.18 -2.86 -21.94
CA PHE A 164 -11.58 -1.46 -21.76
C PHE A 164 -10.35 -0.60 -21.41
N ASP A 165 -9.59 -0.26 -22.44
CA ASP A 165 -8.40 0.58 -22.33
C ASP A 165 -8.11 1.36 -23.61
N TRP A 166 -7.26 2.40 -23.50
CA TRP A 166 -6.69 3.08 -24.68
C TRP A 166 -5.59 2.23 -25.33
N ARG A 167 -5.25 2.58 -26.57
CA ARG A 167 -4.19 1.88 -27.29
C ARG A 167 -2.79 2.22 -26.76
N ASP A 168 -2.63 3.45 -26.32
CA ASP A 168 -1.36 4.01 -25.87
C ASP A 168 -1.58 5.14 -24.86
N VAL A 169 -0.49 5.69 -24.37
CA VAL A 169 -0.47 6.75 -23.36
C VAL A 169 -1.10 8.06 -23.85
N SER A 170 -1.17 8.31 -25.17
CA SER A 170 -1.69 9.59 -25.69
C SER A 170 -3.17 9.76 -25.36
N GLY A 171 -3.97 8.70 -25.47
CA GLY A 171 -5.38 8.75 -25.07
C GLY A 171 -5.58 8.98 -23.57
N ALA A 172 -4.65 8.50 -22.73
CA ALA A 172 -4.69 8.77 -21.30
C ALA A 172 -4.31 10.22 -20.98
N LEU A 173 -3.37 10.81 -21.72
CA LEU A 173 -2.99 12.22 -21.59
C LEU A 173 -4.12 13.14 -22.06
N ASP A 174 -4.74 12.85 -23.23
CA ASP A 174 -5.90 13.61 -23.71
C ASP A 174 -7.03 13.63 -22.67
N LYS A 175 -7.29 12.49 -22.03
CA LYS A 175 -8.29 12.41 -20.94
C LYS A 175 -7.88 13.19 -19.69
N LEU A 176 -6.61 13.20 -19.33
CA LEU A 176 -6.12 14.01 -18.22
C LEU A 176 -6.29 15.52 -18.48
N ASP A 177 -6.06 15.95 -19.72
CA ASP A 177 -6.29 17.34 -20.14
C ASP A 177 -7.78 17.71 -20.09
N GLU A 178 -8.66 16.81 -20.55
CA GLU A 178 -10.12 16.94 -20.44
C GLU A 178 -10.56 17.12 -18.97
N GLU A 179 -10.19 16.18 -18.07
CA GLU A 179 -10.56 16.24 -16.66
C GLU A 179 -10.01 17.50 -15.95
N THR A 180 -8.80 17.93 -16.33
CA THR A 180 -8.23 19.19 -15.81
C THR A 180 -9.07 20.41 -16.25
N GLY A 181 -9.62 20.38 -17.45
CA GLY A 181 -10.54 21.39 -17.96
C GLY A 181 -11.87 21.40 -17.20
N GLU A 182 -12.45 20.22 -16.94
CA GLU A 182 -13.69 20.05 -16.19
C GLU A 182 -13.54 20.50 -14.74
N LEU A 183 -12.44 20.12 -14.09
CA LEU A 183 -12.11 20.61 -12.73
C LEU A 183 -12.02 22.15 -12.69
N ARG A 184 -11.40 22.78 -13.67
CA ARG A 184 -11.32 24.25 -13.77
C ARG A 184 -12.71 24.86 -13.89
N GLN A 185 -13.55 24.33 -14.77
CA GLN A 185 -14.93 24.77 -14.94
C GLN A 185 -15.73 24.61 -13.64
N ALA A 186 -15.61 23.48 -12.94
CA ALA A 186 -16.29 23.25 -11.68
C ALA A 186 -15.89 24.28 -10.60
N VAL A 187 -14.59 24.62 -10.51
CA VAL A 187 -14.10 25.67 -9.59
C VAL A 187 -14.70 27.04 -9.95
N GLU A 188 -14.76 27.39 -11.24
CA GLU A 188 -15.27 28.68 -11.70
C GLU A 188 -16.79 28.84 -11.53
N THR A 189 -17.54 27.74 -11.68
CA THR A 189 -19.02 27.75 -11.64
C THR A 189 -19.59 27.32 -10.30
N GLY A 190 -18.79 26.83 -9.35
CA GLY A 190 -19.26 26.25 -8.09
C GLY A 190 -19.89 24.87 -8.27
N GLY A 191 -19.42 24.08 -9.25
CA GLY A 191 -19.86 22.71 -9.51
C GLY A 191 -19.29 21.67 -8.56
N ASP A 192 -19.27 20.38 -8.96
CA ASP A 192 -18.73 19.27 -8.16
C ASP A 192 -17.19 19.19 -8.24
N VAL A 193 -16.51 20.11 -7.59
CA VAL A 193 -15.04 20.17 -7.52
C VAL A 193 -14.43 18.88 -6.96
N ALA A 194 -15.12 18.18 -6.04
CA ALA A 194 -14.61 16.96 -5.43
C ALA A 194 -14.63 15.77 -6.42
N GLY A 195 -15.70 15.66 -7.21
CA GLY A 195 -15.81 14.67 -8.27
C GLY A 195 -14.73 14.88 -9.32
N GLU A 196 -14.65 16.08 -9.87
CA GLU A 196 -13.70 16.42 -10.91
C GLU A 196 -12.22 16.27 -10.48
N LEU A 197 -11.90 16.62 -9.23
CA LEU A 197 -10.58 16.35 -8.68
C LEU A 197 -10.29 14.84 -8.61
N GLY A 198 -11.29 14.03 -8.27
CA GLY A 198 -11.19 12.57 -8.29
C GLY A 198 -10.89 12.04 -9.69
N ASP A 199 -11.55 12.59 -10.72
CA ASP A 199 -11.39 12.17 -12.11
C ASP A 199 -10.01 12.58 -12.67
N VAL A 200 -9.50 13.77 -12.33
CA VAL A 200 -8.12 14.18 -12.62
C VAL A 200 -7.11 13.20 -12.00
N LEU A 201 -7.27 12.84 -10.72
CA LEU A 201 -6.38 11.87 -10.06
C LEU A 201 -6.47 10.49 -10.71
N PHE A 202 -7.67 10.05 -11.06
CA PHE A 202 -7.89 8.78 -11.73
C PHE A 202 -7.25 8.74 -13.13
N ALA A 203 -7.35 9.83 -13.91
CA ALA A 203 -6.71 9.97 -15.20
C ALA A 203 -5.17 10.01 -15.08
N ALA A 204 -4.63 10.72 -14.06
CA ALA A 204 -3.19 10.75 -13.80
C ALA A 204 -2.64 9.35 -13.47
N VAL A 205 -3.35 8.55 -12.65
CA VAL A 205 -3.00 7.15 -12.39
C VAL A 205 -2.96 6.32 -13.67
N LYS A 206 -3.87 6.57 -14.61
CA LYS A 206 -3.87 5.90 -15.92
C LYS A 206 -2.61 6.18 -16.71
N VAL A 207 -2.14 7.42 -16.74
CA VAL A 207 -0.87 7.80 -17.38
C VAL A 207 0.30 7.06 -16.72
N GLY A 208 0.37 7.04 -15.38
CA GLY A 208 1.38 6.28 -14.62
C GLY A 208 1.41 4.80 -15.01
N ARG A 209 0.23 4.17 -15.10
CA ARG A 209 0.10 2.77 -15.49
C ARG A 209 0.64 2.48 -16.91
N PHE A 210 0.35 3.33 -17.89
CA PHE A 210 0.92 3.20 -19.24
C PHE A 210 2.44 3.37 -19.27
N CYS A 211 2.99 4.16 -18.35
CA CYS A 211 4.43 4.39 -18.22
C CYS A 211 5.13 3.37 -17.32
N GLY A 212 4.40 2.43 -16.70
CA GLY A 212 4.95 1.47 -15.76
C GLY A 212 5.43 2.10 -14.45
N ILE A 213 4.81 3.23 -14.05
CA ILE A 213 5.15 3.98 -12.84
C ILE A 213 4.09 3.70 -11.77
N ASP A 214 4.53 3.32 -10.56
CA ASP A 214 3.65 3.25 -9.40
C ASP A 214 3.22 4.66 -8.98
N PRO A 215 1.90 4.94 -8.89
CA PRO A 215 1.42 6.28 -8.62
C PRO A 215 1.61 6.72 -7.16
N GLU A 216 1.62 5.80 -6.19
CA GLU A 216 1.92 6.13 -4.78
C GLU A 216 3.40 6.45 -4.61
N ASP A 217 4.31 5.68 -5.22
CA ASP A 217 5.75 5.97 -5.21
C ASP A 217 6.05 7.32 -5.87
N ALA A 218 5.38 7.62 -6.98
CA ALA A 218 5.57 8.89 -7.68
C ALA A 218 5.17 10.09 -6.81
N ILE A 219 4.03 10.03 -6.11
CA ILE A 219 3.63 11.12 -5.21
C ILE A 219 4.50 11.17 -3.94
N ALA A 220 4.90 10.03 -3.38
CA ALA A 220 5.83 9.96 -2.26
C ALA A 220 7.16 10.62 -2.62
N GLY A 221 7.76 10.29 -3.76
CA GLY A 221 8.97 10.94 -4.25
C GLY A 221 8.83 12.44 -4.46
N THR A 222 7.64 12.90 -4.87
CA THR A 222 7.35 14.34 -4.99
C THR A 222 7.29 15.00 -3.61
N CYS A 223 6.70 14.36 -2.61
CA CYS A 223 6.67 14.84 -1.22
C CYS A 223 8.09 14.97 -0.66
N GLU A 224 8.93 13.96 -0.82
CA GLU A 224 10.33 14.01 -0.35
C GLU A 224 11.13 15.11 -1.06
N ASN A 225 10.95 15.28 -2.36
CA ASN A 225 11.55 16.38 -3.12
C ASN A 225 11.10 17.74 -2.61
N PHE A 226 9.80 17.88 -2.28
CA PHE A 226 9.27 19.11 -1.69
C PHE A 226 9.91 19.41 -0.34
N ILE A 227 9.95 18.43 0.57
CA ILE A 227 10.55 18.55 1.90
C ILE A 227 12.03 18.95 1.81
N ARG A 228 12.79 18.26 0.94
CA ARG A 228 14.21 18.56 0.72
C ARG A 228 14.43 19.99 0.25
N ARG A 229 13.66 20.45 -0.74
CA ARG A 229 13.75 21.83 -1.27
C ARG A 229 13.32 22.86 -0.23
N PHE A 230 12.29 22.55 0.55
CA PHE A 230 11.80 23.42 1.61
C PHE A 230 12.88 23.63 2.69
N ARG A 231 13.59 22.58 3.09
CA ARG A 231 14.72 22.66 4.03
C ARG A 231 15.83 23.58 3.49
N VAL A 232 16.17 23.47 2.21
CA VAL A 232 17.18 24.35 1.59
C VAL A 232 16.71 25.81 1.59
N MET A 233 15.44 26.04 1.25
CA MET A 233 14.83 27.37 1.28
C MET A 233 14.85 27.98 2.69
N GLU A 234 14.45 27.20 3.69
CA GLU A 234 14.44 27.63 5.10
C GLU A 234 15.86 27.96 5.62
N GLN A 235 16.84 27.10 5.32
CA GLN A 235 18.24 27.36 5.68
C GLN A 235 18.77 28.63 5.04
N GLU A 236 18.35 28.96 3.82
CA GLU A 236 18.75 30.18 3.14
C GLU A 236 18.10 31.41 3.78
N ALA A 237 16.82 31.34 4.15
CA ALA A 237 16.15 32.41 4.91
C ALA A 237 16.85 32.69 6.25
N VAL A 238 17.19 31.62 7.00
CA VAL A 238 17.93 31.72 8.26
C VAL A 238 19.30 32.36 8.04
N ARG A 239 20.04 32.03 6.96
CA ARG A 239 21.30 32.67 6.61
C ARG A 239 21.16 34.15 6.35
N GLN A 240 20.01 34.57 5.81
CA GLN A 240 19.69 36.01 5.61
C GLN A 240 19.17 36.68 6.88
N GLY A 241 19.14 35.99 8.02
CA GLY A 241 18.65 36.51 9.30
C GLY A 241 17.14 36.72 9.34
N ARG A 242 16.39 36.05 8.49
CA ARG A 242 14.91 36.17 8.33
C ARG A 242 14.20 34.86 8.64
N ALA A 243 13.02 34.96 9.22
CA ALA A 243 12.12 33.82 9.33
C ALA A 243 11.17 33.79 8.15
N LEU A 244 10.78 32.59 7.69
CA LEU A 244 9.90 32.43 6.51
C LEU A 244 8.56 33.17 6.66
N HIS A 245 8.00 33.24 7.87
CA HIS A 245 6.73 33.93 8.10
C HIS A 245 6.83 35.47 7.97
N ASP A 246 8.05 36.04 7.93
CA ASP A 246 8.32 37.45 7.71
C ASP A 246 8.62 37.78 6.23
N MET A 247 8.52 36.77 5.36
CA MET A 247 8.81 36.89 3.93
C MET A 247 7.52 36.92 3.09
N THR A 248 7.54 37.64 1.99
CA THR A 248 6.47 37.60 1.01
C THR A 248 6.52 36.29 0.20
N LEU A 249 5.43 35.96 -0.48
CA LEU A 249 5.38 34.78 -1.35
C LEU A 249 6.42 34.90 -2.49
N GLU A 250 6.64 36.09 -3.04
CA GLU A 250 7.61 36.34 -4.09
C GLU A 250 9.04 36.07 -3.62
N GLU A 251 9.39 36.55 -2.40
CA GLU A 251 10.70 36.29 -1.78
C GLU A 251 10.90 34.80 -1.51
N MET A 252 9.90 34.12 -0.94
CA MET A 252 9.94 32.67 -0.74
C MET A 252 10.05 31.90 -2.07
N THR A 253 9.35 32.33 -3.11
CA THR A 253 9.41 31.71 -4.45
C THR A 253 10.80 31.87 -5.07
N ALA A 254 11.47 33.01 -4.86
CA ALA A 254 12.83 33.21 -5.33
C ALA A 254 13.82 32.25 -4.65
N LEU A 255 13.70 32.08 -3.32
CA LEU A 255 14.49 31.09 -2.57
C LEU A 255 14.19 29.64 -3.01
N TRP A 256 12.92 29.32 -3.23
CA TRP A 256 12.48 28.02 -3.72
C TRP A 256 13.06 27.68 -5.10
N ASN A 257 13.07 28.60 -6.02
CA ASN A 257 13.67 28.42 -7.33
C ASN A 257 15.18 28.20 -7.24
N GLY A 258 15.88 28.94 -6.38
CA GLY A 258 17.29 28.69 -6.08
C GLY A 258 17.55 27.32 -5.43
N ALA A 259 16.59 26.78 -4.66
CA ALA A 259 16.69 25.43 -4.11
C ALA A 259 16.52 24.34 -5.18
N LYS A 260 15.71 24.57 -6.22
CA LYS A 260 15.56 23.65 -7.37
C LYS A 260 16.84 23.43 -8.16
N GLU A 261 17.67 24.48 -8.27
CA GLU A 261 18.94 24.41 -9.01
C GLU A 261 20.05 23.68 -8.23
N ARG A 262 19.87 23.51 -6.92
CA ARG A 262 20.85 22.88 -6.01
C ARG A 262 20.45 21.46 -5.58
N SER A 263 19.29 21.02 -5.94
CA SER A 263 18.70 19.71 -5.62
C SER A 263 18.59 18.87 -6.90
#